data_c12f03b55b9545edda99961eac44476b
#
_entry.id   c12f03b55b9545edda99961eac44476b
#
_cell.length_a   1.000
_cell.length_b   1.000
_cell.length_c   1.000
_cell.angle_alpha   90.00
_cell.angle_beta   90.00
_cell.angle_gamma   90.00
#
_symmetry.space_group_name_H-M   'P 1'
#
loop_
_entity.id
_entity.type
_entity.pdbx_description
1 polymer ?
#
loop_
_entity_poly.entity_id
_entity_poly.type
_entity_poly.pdbx_seq_one_letter_code
_entity_poly.pdbx_strand_id
1 'polypeptide(L)'
;MQHLQPNTTVQGGKYRIERVLGQGGFGITYLARNSVFDIDVAIKEFFMKDENDRDGSSVTMPNTTKQELFHGQMEKFKKEAKRMFAIKNEHVVGVQDLFEENGTAYYVMDFVDGENLAERLKRTGKPMSEQEVRDILPQILDALKSIHDAGIWHLDLKPANILIDKSGKVKLIDFGASKQLNAQKGGATTSTAISYTNG
;
A
#
# COMPACT_ATOMS: atom_id res chain seq x y z
N MET A 1 1.05 -7.53 -21.82
CA MET A 1 0.76 -6.36 -20.95
C MET A 1 0.92 -6.78 -19.52
N GLN A 2 1.52 -5.94 -18.65
CA GLN A 2 1.82 -6.35 -17.27
C GLN A 2 0.68 -6.12 -16.26
N HIS A 3 -0.40 -5.43 -16.62
CA HIS A 3 -1.52 -5.10 -15.73
C HIS A 3 -2.86 -5.65 -16.24
N LEU A 4 -3.82 -5.80 -15.31
CA LEU A 4 -5.20 -6.16 -15.64
C LEU A 4 -5.83 -5.09 -16.54
N GLN A 5 -6.64 -5.52 -17.50
CA GLN A 5 -7.33 -4.61 -18.40
C GLN A 5 -8.57 -4.01 -17.72
N PRO A 6 -8.99 -2.80 -18.14
CA PRO A 6 -10.28 -2.25 -17.73
C PRO A 6 -11.42 -3.25 -17.98
N ASN A 7 -12.38 -3.28 -17.07
CA ASN A 7 -13.51 -4.22 -17.02
C ASN A 7 -13.16 -5.69 -16.66
N THR A 8 -11.89 -6.02 -16.40
CA THR A 8 -11.57 -7.31 -15.79
C THR A 8 -12.23 -7.38 -14.41
N THR A 9 -12.86 -8.50 -14.11
CA THR A 9 -13.45 -8.74 -12.78
C THR A 9 -12.60 -9.71 -11.99
N VAL A 10 -12.55 -9.51 -10.67
CA VAL A 10 -11.89 -10.39 -9.70
C VAL A 10 -12.82 -10.71 -8.54
N GLN A 11 -12.46 -11.71 -7.77
CA GLN A 11 -13.25 -12.24 -6.64
C GLN A 11 -14.70 -12.56 -7.05
N GLY A 12 -14.84 -13.38 -8.12
CA GLY A 12 -16.15 -13.82 -8.59
C GLY A 12 -17.05 -12.68 -9.10
N GLY A 13 -16.47 -11.59 -9.62
CA GLY A 13 -17.22 -10.43 -10.14
C GLY A 13 -17.52 -9.35 -9.08
N LYS A 14 -17.10 -9.54 -7.82
CA LYS A 14 -17.30 -8.53 -6.76
C LYS A 14 -16.60 -7.23 -7.05
N TYR A 15 -15.42 -7.26 -7.66
CA TYR A 15 -14.66 -6.08 -8.02
C TYR A 15 -14.39 -6.04 -9.52
N ARG A 16 -14.66 -4.90 -10.14
CA ARG A 16 -14.38 -4.61 -11.55
C ARG A 16 -13.28 -3.59 -11.66
N ILE A 17 -12.18 -3.94 -12.31
CA ILE A 17 -11.04 -3.05 -12.57
C ILE A 17 -11.46 -1.94 -13.53
N GLU A 18 -11.15 -0.70 -13.21
CA GLU A 18 -11.42 0.45 -14.07
C GLU A 18 -10.14 0.97 -14.73
N ARG A 19 -9.10 1.23 -13.95
CA ARG A 19 -7.81 1.71 -14.46
C ARG A 19 -6.68 1.49 -13.47
N VAL A 20 -5.46 1.57 -13.96
CA VAL A 20 -4.26 1.61 -13.11
C VAL A 20 -4.16 2.97 -12.43
N LEU A 21 -3.89 2.97 -11.11
CA LEU A 21 -3.54 4.15 -10.31
C LEU A 21 -2.04 4.32 -10.22
N GLY A 22 -1.29 3.22 -10.12
CA GLY A 22 0.16 3.24 -10.02
C GLY A 22 0.77 1.86 -10.10
N GLN A 23 2.06 1.80 -10.42
CA GLN A 23 2.84 0.57 -10.46
C GLN A 23 4.19 0.79 -9.79
N GLY A 24 4.51 -0.06 -8.83
CA GLY A 24 5.81 -0.12 -8.15
C GLY A 24 6.57 -1.41 -8.46
N GLY A 25 7.69 -1.62 -7.79
CA GLY A 25 8.52 -2.82 -7.98
C GLY A 25 7.82 -4.13 -7.56
N PHE A 26 6.94 -4.08 -6.58
CA PHE A 26 6.29 -5.26 -6.00
C PHE A 26 4.77 -5.21 -6.04
N GLY A 27 4.18 -4.35 -6.87
CA GLY A 27 2.73 -4.32 -6.98
C GLY A 27 2.19 -3.32 -7.97
N ILE A 28 0.94 -3.56 -8.36
CA ILE A 28 0.15 -2.68 -9.22
C ILE A 28 -1.08 -2.28 -8.44
N THR A 29 -1.38 -0.99 -8.40
CA THR A 29 -2.59 -0.47 -7.74
C THR A 29 -3.59 -0.03 -8.80
N TYR A 30 -4.82 -0.46 -8.63
CA TYR A 30 -5.94 -0.18 -9.52
C TYR A 30 -7.03 0.62 -8.82
N LEU A 31 -7.70 1.51 -9.54
CA LEU A 31 -9.06 1.90 -9.23
C LEU A 31 -9.98 0.77 -9.67
N ALA A 32 -10.88 0.39 -8.81
CA ALA A 32 -11.89 -0.62 -9.09
C ALA A 32 -13.25 -0.25 -8.50
N ARG A 33 -14.31 -0.78 -9.07
CA ARG A 33 -15.67 -0.64 -8.56
C ARG A 33 -16.06 -1.90 -7.77
N ASN A 34 -16.45 -1.74 -6.52
CA ASN A 34 -17.13 -2.80 -5.78
C ASN A 34 -18.57 -2.89 -6.30
N SER A 35 -18.89 -3.96 -7.04
CA SER A 35 -20.18 -4.14 -7.71
C SER A 35 -21.33 -4.43 -6.74
N VAL A 36 -21.03 -4.85 -5.51
CA VAL A 36 -22.05 -5.16 -4.48
C VAL A 36 -22.55 -3.90 -3.80
N PHE A 37 -21.62 -3.00 -3.42
CA PHE A 37 -21.94 -1.77 -2.69
C PHE A 37 -21.96 -0.54 -3.59
N ASP A 38 -21.62 -0.68 -4.86
CA ASP A 38 -21.55 0.39 -5.84
C ASP A 38 -20.66 1.56 -5.40
N ILE A 39 -19.47 1.25 -4.88
CA ILE A 39 -18.47 2.21 -4.41
C ILE A 39 -17.11 1.99 -5.07
N ASP A 40 -16.34 3.06 -5.18
CA ASP A 40 -14.96 2.98 -5.64
C ASP A 40 -14.04 2.46 -4.52
N VAL A 41 -13.11 1.61 -4.91
CA VAL A 41 -12.08 1.03 -4.05
C VAL A 41 -10.72 1.07 -4.75
N ALA A 42 -9.65 1.04 -3.99
CA ALA A 42 -8.32 0.78 -4.53
C ALA A 42 -7.96 -0.68 -4.31
N ILE A 43 -7.44 -1.34 -5.34
CA ILE A 43 -6.98 -2.74 -5.23
C ILE A 43 -5.50 -2.79 -5.54
N LYS A 44 -4.70 -3.28 -4.60
CA LYS A 44 -3.29 -3.55 -4.83
C LYS A 44 -3.10 -5.02 -5.13
N GLU A 45 -2.50 -5.30 -6.29
CA GLU A 45 -2.11 -6.62 -6.75
C GLU A 45 -0.64 -6.85 -6.45
N PHE A 46 -0.28 -8.01 -5.92
CA PHE A 46 1.11 -8.41 -5.83
C PHE A 46 1.65 -8.74 -7.22
N PHE A 47 2.67 -8.04 -7.68
CA PHE A 47 3.30 -8.23 -8.98
C PHE A 47 4.75 -7.77 -8.95
N MET A 48 5.68 -8.67 -9.22
CA MET A 48 7.12 -8.37 -9.26
C MET A 48 7.49 -7.97 -10.69
N LYS A 49 7.64 -6.68 -10.95
CA LYS A 49 7.70 -6.05 -12.28
C LYS A 49 8.62 -6.76 -13.28
N ASP A 50 9.82 -7.11 -12.93
CA ASP A 50 10.81 -7.67 -13.86
C ASP A 50 10.97 -9.21 -13.74
N GLU A 51 10.11 -9.83 -12.94
CA GLU A 51 10.19 -11.25 -12.57
C GLU A 51 8.97 -12.07 -12.97
N ASN A 52 7.82 -11.40 -13.11
CA ASN A 52 6.56 -12.02 -13.46
C ASN A 52 6.15 -11.70 -14.89
N ASP A 53 5.53 -12.67 -15.51
CA ASP A 53 4.76 -12.50 -16.74
C ASP A 53 3.27 -12.62 -16.46
N ARG A 54 2.46 -12.14 -17.40
CA ARG A 54 1.02 -12.26 -17.34
C ARG A 54 0.47 -12.93 -18.59
N ASP A 55 -0.33 -13.98 -18.38
CA ASP A 55 -1.13 -14.61 -19.41
C ASP A 55 -2.63 -14.36 -19.13
N GLY A 56 -3.25 -13.54 -19.97
CA GLY A 56 -4.60 -13.05 -19.70
C GLY A 56 -4.65 -12.24 -18.39
N SER A 57 -5.40 -12.74 -17.40
CA SER A 57 -5.43 -12.20 -16.04
C SER A 57 -4.43 -12.88 -15.09
N SER A 58 -3.92 -14.06 -15.44
CA SER A 58 -3.08 -14.88 -14.58
C SER A 58 -1.63 -14.39 -14.53
N VAL A 59 -1.07 -14.32 -13.33
CA VAL A 59 0.36 -14.07 -13.10
C VAL A 59 1.10 -15.39 -13.21
N THR A 60 2.13 -15.41 -14.03
CA THR A 60 2.95 -16.61 -14.27
C THR A 60 4.40 -16.35 -13.92
N MET A 61 5.08 -17.42 -13.47
CA MET A 61 6.51 -17.40 -13.16
C MET A 61 7.25 -18.19 -14.23
N PRO A 62 8.10 -17.55 -15.03
CA PRO A 62 8.82 -18.25 -16.10
C PRO A 62 9.91 -19.21 -15.61
N ASN A 63 10.29 -19.13 -14.32
CA ASN A 63 11.38 -19.91 -13.75
C ASN A 63 11.02 -20.53 -12.40
N THR A 64 11.15 -21.85 -12.26
CA THR A 64 10.90 -22.61 -11.03
C THR A 64 11.79 -22.18 -9.85
N THR A 65 13.03 -21.79 -10.11
CA THR A 65 13.97 -21.33 -9.07
C THR A 65 13.50 -20.02 -8.39
N LYS A 66 12.68 -19.23 -9.07
CA LYS A 66 12.11 -17.96 -8.54
C LYS A 66 10.77 -18.15 -7.83
N GLN A 67 10.17 -19.33 -7.90
CA GLN A 67 8.86 -19.59 -7.26
C GLN A 67 8.91 -19.43 -5.74
N GLU A 68 9.96 -19.92 -5.08
CA GLU A 68 10.11 -19.77 -3.62
C GLU A 68 10.25 -18.30 -3.23
N LEU A 69 11.03 -17.54 -4.00
CA LEU A 69 11.16 -16.09 -3.79
C LEU A 69 9.82 -15.39 -3.95
N PHE A 70 9.08 -15.70 -5.01
CA PHE A 70 7.76 -15.15 -5.29
C PHE A 70 6.80 -15.43 -4.14
N HIS A 71 6.67 -16.68 -3.72
CA HIS A 71 5.80 -17.05 -2.60
C HIS A 71 6.22 -16.35 -1.30
N GLY A 72 7.52 -16.28 -1.02
CA GLY A 72 8.04 -15.56 0.15
C GLY A 72 7.70 -14.07 0.15
N GLN A 73 7.77 -13.41 -1.00
CA GLN A 73 7.38 -11.99 -1.13
C GLN A 73 5.86 -11.81 -1.11
N MET A 74 5.09 -12.71 -1.70
CA MET A 74 3.63 -12.71 -1.63
C MET A 74 3.12 -12.86 -0.20
N GLU A 75 3.75 -13.71 0.60
CA GLU A 75 3.44 -13.83 2.03
C GLU A 75 3.73 -12.54 2.82
N LYS A 76 4.81 -11.82 2.48
CA LYS A 76 5.09 -10.49 3.07
C LYS A 76 4.01 -9.48 2.70
N PHE A 77 3.58 -9.47 1.43
CA PHE A 77 2.49 -8.64 0.94
C PHE A 77 1.16 -8.91 1.69
N LYS A 78 0.82 -10.19 1.88
CA LYS A 78 -0.36 -10.56 2.68
C LYS A 78 -0.25 -10.15 4.15
N LYS A 79 0.95 -10.24 4.74
CA LYS A 79 1.20 -9.76 6.11
C LYS A 79 1.06 -8.23 6.23
N GLU A 80 1.50 -7.48 5.22
CA GLU A 80 1.28 -6.03 5.12
C GLU A 80 -0.22 -5.71 5.21
N ALA A 81 -1.03 -6.32 4.33
CA ALA A 81 -2.48 -6.11 4.31
C ALA A 81 -3.14 -6.42 5.68
N LYS A 82 -2.74 -7.51 6.33
CA LYS A 82 -3.25 -7.88 7.66
C LYS A 82 -2.87 -6.87 8.74
N ARG A 83 -1.67 -6.28 8.69
CA ARG A 83 -1.26 -5.22 9.62
C ARG A 83 -2.10 -3.96 9.42
N MET A 84 -2.26 -3.53 8.15
CA MET A 84 -3.09 -2.37 7.82
C MET A 84 -4.55 -2.57 8.26
N PHE A 85 -5.11 -3.77 8.06
CA PHE A 85 -6.47 -4.11 8.48
C PHE A 85 -6.70 -3.93 9.99
N ALA A 86 -5.68 -4.18 10.80
CA ALA A 86 -5.75 -4.04 12.25
C ALA A 86 -5.77 -2.58 12.73
N ILE A 87 -5.30 -1.63 11.91
CA ILE A 87 -5.24 -0.21 12.27
C ILE A 87 -6.59 0.44 11.95
N LYS A 88 -7.21 1.04 12.96
CA LYS A 88 -8.48 1.78 12.82
C LYS A 88 -8.23 3.24 13.15
N ASN A 89 -7.90 4.01 12.13
CA ASN A 89 -7.66 5.45 12.25
C ASN A 89 -8.10 6.15 10.98
N GLU A 90 -8.72 7.32 11.10
CA GLU A 90 -9.24 8.08 9.96
C GLU A 90 -8.13 8.65 9.05
N HIS A 91 -6.90 8.72 9.54
CA HIS A 91 -5.73 9.19 8.81
C HIS A 91 -4.82 8.06 8.31
N VAL A 92 -5.30 6.81 8.37
CA VAL A 92 -4.68 5.63 7.76
C VAL A 92 -5.66 5.04 6.75
N VAL A 93 -5.18 4.62 5.58
CA VAL A 93 -6.03 3.95 4.61
C VAL A 93 -6.51 2.62 5.17
N GLY A 94 -7.84 2.40 5.15
CA GLY A 94 -8.45 1.18 5.64
C GLY A 94 -8.34 0.04 4.63
N VAL A 95 -7.88 -1.14 5.06
CA VAL A 95 -7.99 -2.38 4.27
C VAL A 95 -9.33 -3.03 4.55
N GLN A 96 -10.01 -3.47 3.49
CA GLN A 96 -11.36 -4.03 3.55
C GLN A 96 -11.38 -5.52 3.25
N ASP A 97 -10.47 -6.02 2.39
CA ASP A 97 -10.49 -7.39 1.91
C ASP A 97 -9.07 -7.85 1.50
N LEU A 98 -8.84 -9.17 1.53
CA LEU A 98 -7.60 -9.80 1.09
C LEU A 98 -7.95 -11.16 0.49
N PHE A 99 -7.58 -11.42 -0.76
CA PHE A 99 -7.86 -12.68 -1.44
C PHE A 99 -6.73 -13.09 -2.39
N GLU A 100 -6.74 -14.35 -2.79
CA GLU A 100 -5.83 -14.91 -3.79
C GLU A 100 -6.64 -15.33 -5.01
N GLU A 101 -6.20 -14.93 -6.19
CA GLU A 101 -6.78 -15.26 -7.49
C GLU A 101 -5.71 -15.03 -8.57
N ASN A 102 -5.90 -15.58 -9.76
CA ASN A 102 -4.98 -15.37 -10.90
C ASN A 102 -3.51 -15.70 -10.60
N GLY A 103 -3.23 -16.63 -9.67
CA GLY A 103 -1.86 -16.99 -9.29
C GLY A 103 -1.13 -15.93 -8.45
N THR A 104 -1.84 -14.94 -7.91
CA THR A 104 -1.29 -13.89 -7.08
C THR A 104 -2.22 -13.51 -5.94
N ALA A 105 -1.86 -12.50 -5.15
CA ALA A 105 -2.66 -11.97 -4.05
C ALA A 105 -3.07 -10.53 -4.32
N TYR A 106 -4.25 -10.19 -3.82
CA TYR A 106 -4.85 -8.86 -3.90
C TYR A 106 -5.28 -8.41 -2.52
N TYR A 107 -5.11 -7.14 -2.19
CA TYR A 107 -5.87 -6.55 -1.09
C TYR A 107 -6.63 -5.31 -1.56
N VAL A 108 -7.81 -5.14 -0.96
CA VAL A 108 -8.73 -4.04 -1.24
C VAL A 108 -8.67 -3.04 -0.12
N MET A 109 -8.57 -1.78 -0.46
CA MET A 109 -8.49 -0.67 0.48
C MET A 109 -9.40 0.48 0.05
N ASP A 110 -9.62 1.42 0.95
CA ASP A 110 -10.36 2.63 0.66
C ASP A 110 -9.72 3.36 -0.53
N PHE A 111 -10.55 3.78 -1.48
CA PHE A 111 -10.11 4.72 -2.51
C PHE A 111 -10.11 6.13 -1.93
N VAL A 112 -9.01 6.83 -2.10
CA VAL A 112 -8.87 8.24 -1.69
C VAL A 112 -8.86 9.10 -2.95
N ASP A 113 -9.95 9.85 -3.15
CA ASP A 113 -10.05 10.80 -4.25
C ASP A 113 -9.26 12.07 -3.93
N GLY A 114 -8.00 12.07 -4.30
CA GLY A 114 -7.05 13.13 -3.98
C GLY A 114 -5.72 12.94 -4.69
N GLU A 115 -4.70 13.61 -4.20
CA GLU A 115 -3.31 13.53 -4.70
C GLU A 115 -2.35 13.23 -3.55
N ASN A 116 -1.21 12.60 -3.83
CA ASN A 116 -0.16 12.48 -2.82
C ASN A 116 0.68 13.77 -2.76
N LEU A 117 1.40 13.97 -1.64
CA LEU A 117 2.21 15.16 -1.44
C LEU A 117 3.33 15.32 -2.50
N ALA A 118 3.87 14.21 -3.04
CA ALA A 118 4.89 14.30 -4.09
C ALA A 118 4.28 14.84 -5.40
N GLU A 119 3.09 14.37 -5.78
CA GLU A 119 2.35 14.89 -6.93
C GLU A 119 1.99 16.35 -6.76
N ARG A 120 1.50 16.73 -5.55
CA ARG A 120 1.17 18.12 -5.22
C ARG A 120 2.39 19.03 -5.35
N LEU A 121 3.53 18.67 -4.76
CA LEU A 121 4.77 19.44 -4.84
C LEU A 121 5.25 19.59 -6.30
N LYS A 122 5.17 18.51 -7.08
CA LYS A 122 5.51 18.53 -8.51
C LYS A 122 4.57 19.43 -9.31
N ARG A 123 3.28 19.36 -9.07
CA ARG A 123 2.24 20.15 -9.76
C ARG A 123 2.35 21.64 -9.43
N THR A 124 2.57 21.98 -8.17
CA THR A 124 2.66 23.38 -7.74
C THR A 124 4.01 24.02 -8.06
N GLY A 125 5.09 23.22 -8.14
CA GLY A 125 6.45 23.69 -8.30
C GLY A 125 6.97 24.57 -7.15
N LYS A 126 6.27 24.56 -6.00
CA LYS A 126 6.56 25.40 -4.83
C LYS A 126 6.56 24.57 -3.56
N PRO A 127 7.36 24.96 -2.55
CA PRO A 127 7.23 24.37 -1.21
C PRO A 127 5.85 24.66 -0.62
N MET A 128 5.43 23.83 0.32
CA MET A 128 4.21 24.04 1.08
C MET A 128 4.36 25.30 1.96
N SER A 129 3.28 26.05 2.10
CA SER A 129 3.21 27.14 3.07
C SER A 129 3.23 26.62 4.50
N GLU A 130 3.61 27.47 5.45
CA GLU A 130 3.58 27.13 6.87
C GLU A 130 2.16 26.71 7.32
N GLN A 131 1.14 27.38 6.83
CA GLN A 131 -0.25 27.06 7.16
C GLN A 131 -0.61 25.65 6.65
N GLU A 132 -0.30 25.31 5.40
CA GLU A 132 -0.55 23.97 4.87
C GLU A 132 0.16 22.87 5.69
N VAL A 133 1.40 23.14 6.12
CA VAL A 133 2.12 22.19 6.99
C VAL A 133 1.44 22.04 8.34
N ARG A 134 1.00 23.17 8.95
CA ARG A 134 0.26 23.16 10.22
C ARG A 134 -1.05 22.40 10.14
N ASP A 135 -1.72 22.42 8.99
CA ASP A 135 -3.01 21.74 8.79
C ASP A 135 -2.85 20.21 8.64
N ILE A 136 -1.77 19.76 8.02
CA ILE A 136 -1.57 18.32 7.73
C ILE A 136 -0.74 17.61 8.78
N LEU A 137 0.22 18.28 9.43
CA LEU A 137 1.16 17.63 10.36
C LEU A 137 0.46 16.96 11.55
N PRO A 138 -0.54 17.54 12.20
CA PRO A 138 -1.28 16.88 13.28
C PRO A 138 -1.94 15.59 12.84
N GLN A 139 -2.50 15.55 11.61
CA GLN A 139 -3.14 14.37 11.04
C GLN A 139 -2.14 13.23 10.78
N ILE A 140 -0.94 13.57 10.27
CA ILE A 140 0.15 12.62 10.08
C ILE A 140 0.61 12.04 11.43
N LEU A 141 0.75 12.90 12.45
CA LEU A 141 1.17 12.47 13.78
C LEU A 141 0.13 11.57 14.46
N ASP A 142 -1.16 11.84 14.29
CA ASP A 142 -2.24 10.99 14.78
C ASP A 142 -2.23 9.61 14.10
N ALA A 143 -2.06 9.57 12.77
CA ALA A 143 -1.89 8.33 12.03
C ALA A 143 -0.68 7.53 12.55
N LEU A 144 0.49 8.17 12.67
CA LEU A 144 1.71 7.53 13.15
C LEU A 144 1.56 7.02 14.59
N LYS A 145 0.89 7.79 15.47
CA LYS A 145 0.59 7.34 16.82
C LYS A 145 -0.22 6.04 16.80
N SER A 146 -1.30 5.98 16.03
CA SER A 146 -2.14 4.78 15.91
C SER A 146 -1.36 3.57 15.38
N ILE A 147 -0.47 3.78 14.42
CA ILE A 147 0.40 2.75 13.87
C ILE A 147 1.37 2.23 14.94
N HIS A 148 2.01 3.15 15.68
CA HIS A 148 2.95 2.80 16.74
C HIS A 148 2.27 2.12 17.93
N ASP A 149 1.07 2.56 18.32
CA ASP A 149 0.27 1.93 19.38
C ASP A 149 -0.10 0.47 19.01
N ALA A 150 -0.23 0.16 17.71
CA ALA A 150 -0.40 -1.20 17.20
C ALA A 150 0.93 -2.01 17.13
N GLY A 151 2.04 -1.44 17.60
CA GLY A 151 3.37 -2.06 17.55
C GLY A 151 3.95 -2.16 16.13
N ILE A 152 3.50 -1.31 15.21
CA ILE A 152 3.95 -1.31 13.81
C ILE A 152 4.77 -0.06 13.55
N TRP A 153 5.86 -0.19 12.79
CA TRP A 153 6.68 0.92 12.31
C TRP A 153 6.50 1.02 10.80
N HIS A 154 6.12 2.20 10.30
CA HIS A 154 5.88 2.43 8.87
C HIS A 154 7.14 2.26 8.02
N LEU A 155 8.26 2.82 8.43
CA LEU A 155 9.61 2.75 7.87
C LEU A 155 9.79 3.29 6.42
N ASP A 156 8.75 3.79 5.78
CA ASP A 156 8.81 4.39 4.43
C ASP A 156 7.94 5.66 4.35
N LEU A 157 7.98 6.48 5.42
CA LEU A 157 7.25 7.74 5.43
C LEU A 157 7.92 8.73 4.47
N LYS A 158 7.21 9.07 3.41
CA LYS A 158 7.65 9.99 2.35
C LYS A 158 6.44 10.68 1.70
N PRO A 159 6.64 11.81 0.99
CA PRO A 159 5.54 12.54 0.36
C PRO A 159 4.64 11.69 -0.55
N ALA A 160 5.20 10.68 -1.24
CA ALA A 160 4.44 9.79 -2.11
C ALA A 160 3.47 8.87 -1.35
N ASN A 161 3.71 8.62 -0.06
CA ASN A 161 2.90 7.75 0.80
C ASN A 161 1.92 8.53 1.69
N ILE A 162 1.76 9.83 1.45
CA ILE A 162 0.83 10.72 2.16
C ILE A 162 -0.17 11.26 1.14
N LEU A 163 -1.38 10.72 1.13
CA LEU A 163 -2.49 11.22 0.32
C LEU A 163 -3.21 12.35 1.04
N ILE A 164 -3.67 13.34 0.29
CA ILE A 164 -4.60 14.37 0.76
C ILE A 164 -5.82 14.32 -0.15
N ASP A 165 -6.98 14.09 0.44
CA ASP A 165 -8.23 14.10 -0.30
C ASP A 165 -8.70 15.54 -0.62
N LYS A 166 -9.78 15.65 -1.38
CA LYS A 166 -10.36 16.95 -1.79
C LYS A 166 -10.87 17.80 -0.62
N SER A 167 -11.08 17.20 0.55
CA SER A 167 -11.49 17.91 1.77
C SER A 167 -10.31 18.38 2.64
N GLY A 168 -9.08 18.02 2.26
CA GLY A 168 -7.86 18.30 3.04
C GLY A 168 -7.53 17.25 4.09
N LYS A 169 -8.24 16.12 4.09
CA LYS A 169 -7.96 15.00 5.00
C LYS A 169 -6.76 14.19 4.53
N VAL A 170 -5.83 13.96 5.45
CA VAL A 170 -4.64 13.12 5.21
C VAL A 170 -4.99 11.64 5.36
N LYS A 171 -4.41 10.81 4.48
CA LYS A 171 -4.40 9.35 4.59
C LYS A 171 -2.99 8.81 4.35
N LEU A 172 -2.41 8.13 5.33
CA LEU A 172 -1.18 7.36 5.12
C LEU A 172 -1.48 6.07 4.38
N ILE A 173 -0.63 5.78 3.39
CA ILE A 173 -0.71 4.58 2.55
C ILE A 173 0.63 3.86 2.52
N ASP A 174 0.64 2.62 2.04
CA ASP A 174 1.82 1.81 1.71
C ASP A 174 2.71 1.43 2.91
N PHE A 175 2.41 0.27 3.47
CA PHE A 175 3.12 -0.33 4.61
C PHE A 175 4.13 -1.41 4.18
N GLY A 176 4.54 -1.43 2.90
CA GLY A 176 5.40 -2.48 2.33
C GLY A 176 6.74 -2.63 3.05
N ALA A 177 7.30 -1.55 3.59
CA ALA A 177 8.50 -1.58 4.40
C ALA A 177 8.24 -1.80 5.90
N SER A 178 6.97 -1.84 6.35
CA SER A 178 6.61 -1.85 7.77
C SER A 178 7.13 -3.09 8.50
N LYS A 179 7.53 -2.91 9.76
CA LYS A 179 7.91 -3.99 10.68
C LYS A 179 7.03 -3.97 11.91
N GLN A 180 6.67 -5.16 12.39
CA GLN A 180 6.00 -5.32 13.67
C GLN A 180 7.05 -5.64 14.72
N LEU A 181 7.00 -4.93 15.85
CA LEU A 181 7.78 -5.32 17.03
C LEU A 181 7.16 -6.63 17.55
N ASN A 182 7.90 -7.72 17.45
CA ASN A 182 7.56 -8.91 18.22
C ASN A 182 7.71 -8.53 19.69
N ALA A 183 6.64 -8.55 20.44
CA ALA A 183 6.68 -8.53 21.89
C ALA A 183 7.36 -9.85 22.34
N GLN A 184 8.67 -9.92 22.27
CA GLN A 184 9.41 -10.98 22.95
C GLN A 184 9.28 -10.73 24.45
N LYS A 185 8.58 -11.63 25.11
CA LYS A 185 8.70 -11.81 26.56
C LYS A 185 10.18 -12.05 26.87
N GLY A 186 10.79 -11.08 27.53
CA GLY A 186 12.01 -11.25 28.32
C GLY A 186 13.32 -11.45 27.57
N GLY A 187 14.22 -10.48 27.64
CA GLY A 187 15.65 -10.67 27.57
C GLY A 187 16.39 -10.07 26.38
N ALA A 188 17.30 -9.15 26.72
CA ALA A 188 18.40 -8.61 25.92
C ALA A 188 18.10 -7.56 24.83
N THR A 189 18.38 -6.33 25.19
CA THR A 189 18.62 -5.18 24.31
C THR A 189 19.73 -5.49 23.31
N THR A 190 19.40 -5.71 22.06
CA THR A 190 20.37 -5.58 20.96
C THR A 190 20.14 -4.22 20.30
N SER A 191 21.04 -3.29 20.56
CA SER A 191 21.11 -2.01 19.87
C SER A 191 21.44 -2.27 18.40
N THR A 192 20.48 -2.02 17.51
CA THR A 192 20.75 -1.99 16.07
C THR A 192 21.35 -0.62 15.77
N ALA A 193 22.64 -0.58 15.51
CA ALA A 193 23.33 0.62 15.05
C ALA A 193 22.74 1.03 13.68
N ILE A 194 22.24 2.25 13.63
CA ILE A 194 21.85 2.90 12.37
C ILE A 194 23.14 3.38 11.72
N SER A 195 23.57 2.72 10.64
CA SER A 195 24.65 3.21 9.81
C SER A 195 24.12 4.28 8.86
N TYR A 196 24.52 5.52 9.08
CA TYR A 196 24.37 6.58 8.09
C TYR A 196 25.41 6.39 7.00
N THR A 197 25.00 6.05 5.79
CA THR A 197 25.85 6.21 4.61
C THR A 197 25.64 7.63 4.08
N ASN A 198 26.63 8.48 4.26
CA ASN A 198 26.75 9.75 3.57
C ASN A 198 27.08 9.45 2.09
N GLY A 199 26.28 9.99 1.14
CA GLY A 199 26.49 9.99 -0.28
C GLY A 199 25.52 10.95 -0.93
#